data_012d0ea5e5517c2a021698c146a69afb
#
_entry.id   012d0ea5e5517c2a021698c146a69afb
#
_cell.length_a   1.000
_cell.length_b   1.000
_cell.length_c   1.000
_cell.angle_alpha   90.00
_cell.angle_beta   90.00
_cell.angle_gamma   90.00
#
_symmetry.space_group_name_H-M   'P 1'
#
loop_
_entity.id
_entity.type
_entity.pdbx_description
1 polymer ?
#
loop_
_entity_poly.entity_id
_entity_poly.type
_entity_poly.pdbx_seq_one_letter_code
_entity_poly.pdbx_strand_id
1 'polypeptide(L)'
;MRTEEAYSILDIINEENGVILTKGGNICISYQLEEPECYSLSREDIDQRNSLMKEAFKFLPDGCFVHKQDLYLRKNYHAVPLNWSFLDIADAKHFEGRLYMQHLCIIHFVLTGLNSLDKAYISSPLAYKENLHKEDLEKLSDFLEAINNCVSIIKNLRDTRIAPIKGEDLKNYISGYSNLFSDTNAITDIHVDNELHVGKIKARYFCICDETMFPDNINSYVKDSSLPMANAELYHPLLEELGMYLPYNHIVNQIIYLEGNEKLRAQIARNIDIYGSNSSMSKSIKVQFEKLDKLQEEIIEENETLVRTHFSVCIFDESEAVLDKAEKSVKETLNINQFRYYIPGYDNLGRIHFSCVPGQISCMPKEYLILTTLPIALCLFLQCSEYRN
;
A
#
# COMPACT_ATOMS: atom_id res chain seq x y z
N MET A 1 6.75 14.62 16.04
CA MET A 1 5.49 14.77 15.29
C MET A 1 4.44 15.35 16.22
N ARG A 2 3.61 16.28 15.77
CA ARG A 2 2.52 16.81 16.60
C ARG A 2 1.34 15.84 16.55
N THR A 3 0.62 15.69 17.68
CA THR A 3 -0.57 14.83 17.76
C THR A 3 -1.63 15.17 16.68
N GLU A 4 -1.70 16.46 16.30
CA GLU A 4 -2.60 16.96 15.25
C GLU A 4 -2.23 16.47 13.84
N GLU A 5 -0.95 16.15 13.61
CA GLU A 5 -0.45 15.58 12.37
C GLU A 5 -0.70 14.05 12.34
N ALA A 6 -0.75 13.41 13.51
CA ALA A 6 -0.98 11.98 13.64
C ALA A 6 -2.43 11.58 13.31
N TYR A 7 -3.40 12.42 13.64
CA TYR A 7 -4.83 12.19 13.40
C TYR A 7 -5.40 13.35 12.60
N SER A 8 -5.21 13.29 11.29
CA SER A 8 -5.60 14.38 10.40
C SER A 8 -6.96 14.19 9.72
N ILE A 9 -7.66 13.08 9.96
CA ILE A 9 -9.00 12.88 9.42
C ILE A 9 -9.96 13.86 10.08
N LEU A 10 -10.66 14.61 9.24
CA LEU A 10 -11.64 15.60 9.64
C LEU A 10 -13.04 15.03 9.71
N ASP A 11 -13.44 14.45 8.58
CA ASP A 11 -14.80 14.00 8.39
C ASP A 11 -14.86 12.96 7.27
N ILE A 12 -15.96 12.21 7.25
CA ILE A 12 -16.37 11.36 6.14
C ILE A 12 -17.58 12.02 5.52
N ILE A 13 -17.33 12.81 4.47
CA ILE A 13 -18.39 13.48 3.71
C ILE A 13 -18.96 12.53 2.66
N ASN A 14 -20.20 12.78 2.27
CA ASN A 14 -20.90 11.96 1.29
C ASN A 14 -20.89 10.46 1.63
N GLU A 15 -21.73 10.08 2.60
CA GLU A 15 -21.82 8.70 3.10
C GLU A 15 -22.04 7.66 1.98
N GLU A 16 -22.66 8.07 0.86
CA GLU A 16 -22.86 7.19 -0.30
C GLU A 16 -21.57 6.80 -0.99
N ASN A 17 -20.58 7.69 -1.04
CA ASN A 17 -19.29 7.46 -1.69
C ASN A 17 -18.12 7.22 -0.71
N GLY A 18 -18.34 7.46 0.59
CA GLY A 18 -17.33 7.24 1.63
C GLY A 18 -16.09 8.14 1.46
N VAL A 19 -16.32 9.44 1.19
CA VAL A 19 -15.21 10.38 0.95
C VAL A 19 -14.61 10.83 2.28
N ILE A 20 -13.37 10.47 2.55
CA ILE A 20 -12.59 10.94 3.70
C ILE A 20 -11.97 12.29 3.37
N LEU A 21 -12.13 13.23 4.27
CA LEU A 21 -11.52 14.54 4.20
C LEU A 21 -10.51 14.70 5.33
N THR A 22 -9.31 15.21 5.02
CA THR A 22 -8.26 15.40 6.02
C THR A 22 -7.99 16.87 6.29
N LYS A 23 -7.42 17.17 7.45
CA LYS A 23 -6.98 18.52 7.85
C LYS A 23 -5.93 19.11 6.91
N GLY A 24 -5.12 18.26 6.27
CA GLY A 24 -4.13 18.66 5.27
C GLY A 24 -4.72 18.95 3.89
N GLY A 25 -6.06 18.93 3.75
CA GLY A 25 -6.71 19.18 2.46
C GLY A 25 -6.62 18.02 1.47
N ASN A 26 -6.53 16.80 1.96
CA ASN A 26 -6.59 15.61 1.11
C ASN A 26 -8.01 15.07 1.05
N ILE A 27 -8.36 14.53 -0.11
CA ILE A 27 -9.57 13.74 -0.32
C ILE A 27 -9.13 12.29 -0.51
N CYS A 28 -9.77 11.36 0.20
CA CYS A 28 -9.49 9.95 0.06
C CYS A 28 -10.79 9.17 -0.18
N ILE A 29 -10.75 8.26 -1.14
CA ILE A 29 -11.84 7.34 -1.46
C ILE A 29 -11.29 5.93 -1.44
N SER A 30 -12.01 5.03 -0.75
CA SER A 30 -11.52 3.69 -0.46
C SER A 30 -12.37 2.64 -1.12
N TYR A 31 -11.72 1.64 -1.68
CA TYR A 31 -12.35 0.47 -2.30
C TYR A 31 -11.79 -0.80 -1.69
N GLN A 32 -12.65 -1.75 -1.39
CA GLN A 32 -12.25 -3.12 -1.11
C GLN A 32 -11.97 -3.81 -2.43
N LEU A 33 -10.83 -4.48 -2.51
CA LEU A 33 -10.40 -5.29 -3.63
C LEU A 33 -10.39 -6.76 -3.22
N GLU A 34 -11.09 -7.59 -3.96
CA GLU A 34 -11.00 -9.05 -3.86
C GLU A 34 -10.21 -9.55 -5.06
N GLU A 35 -9.07 -10.16 -4.80
CA GLU A 35 -8.14 -10.67 -5.80
C GLU A 35 -8.28 -12.19 -5.93
N PRO A 36 -7.88 -12.79 -7.06
CA PRO A 36 -7.89 -14.24 -7.22
C PRO A 36 -6.87 -14.93 -6.32
N GLU A 37 -7.01 -16.22 -6.16
CA GLU A 37 -6.03 -17.05 -5.48
C GLU A 37 -4.72 -17.12 -6.27
N CYS A 38 -3.59 -17.07 -5.57
CA CYS A 38 -2.25 -17.09 -6.15
C CYS A 38 -2.05 -18.28 -7.11
N TYR A 39 -2.47 -19.47 -6.69
CA TYR A 39 -2.30 -20.70 -7.49
C TYR A 39 -3.21 -20.82 -8.71
N SER A 40 -4.16 -19.92 -8.89
CA SER A 40 -5.04 -19.88 -10.06
C SER A 40 -4.48 -19.03 -11.20
N LEU A 41 -3.36 -18.33 -10.99
CA LEU A 41 -2.76 -17.44 -11.97
C LEU A 41 -1.61 -18.11 -12.72
N SER A 42 -1.62 -17.97 -14.05
CA SER A 42 -0.47 -18.25 -14.90
C SER A 42 0.47 -17.04 -14.92
N ARG A 43 1.68 -17.21 -15.47
CA ARG A 43 2.61 -16.12 -15.72
C ARG A 43 1.98 -15.02 -16.58
N GLU A 44 1.29 -15.41 -17.63
CA GLU A 44 0.60 -14.51 -18.55
C GLU A 44 -0.53 -13.74 -17.85
N ASP A 45 -1.23 -14.37 -16.91
CA ASP A 45 -2.25 -13.69 -16.08
C ASP A 45 -1.63 -12.59 -15.21
N ILE A 46 -0.46 -12.84 -14.60
CA ILE A 46 0.25 -11.84 -13.78
C ILE A 46 0.69 -10.65 -14.63
N ASP A 47 1.30 -10.90 -15.80
CA ASP A 47 1.74 -9.85 -16.71
C ASP A 47 0.55 -9.03 -17.26
N GLN A 48 -0.57 -9.70 -17.58
CA GLN A 48 -1.79 -9.04 -18.02
C GLN A 48 -2.39 -8.16 -16.91
N ARG A 49 -2.39 -8.63 -15.65
CA ARG A 49 -2.87 -7.85 -14.50
C ARG A 49 -2.03 -6.58 -14.34
N ASN A 50 -0.70 -6.69 -14.37
CA ASN A 50 0.19 -5.53 -14.31
C ASN A 50 -0.08 -4.54 -15.44
N SER A 51 -0.28 -5.03 -16.66
CA SER A 51 -0.57 -4.18 -17.81
C SER A 51 -1.91 -3.45 -17.67
N LEU A 52 -2.96 -4.13 -17.20
CA LEU A 52 -4.28 -3.52 -16.97
C LEU A 52 -4.25 -2.52 -15.81
N MET A 53 -3.52 -2.81 -14.73
CA MET A 53 -3.33 -1.86 -13.63
C MET A 53 -2.57 -0.61 -14.12
N LYS A 54 -1.53 -0.78 -14.94
CA LYS A 54 -0.82 0.33 -15.58
C LYS A 54 -1.77 1.21 -16.39
N GLU A 55 -2.64 0.60 -17.21
CA GLU A 55 -3.64 1.34 -18.00
C GLU A 55 -4.68 2.02 -17.10
N ALA A 56 -5.14 1.37 -16.03
CA ALA A 56 -6.09 1.94 -15.09
C ALA A 56 -5.53 3.20 -14.42
N PHE A 57 -4.28 3.17 -13.97
CA PHE A 57 -3.68 4.29 -13.25
C PHE A 57 -3.37 5.50 -14.13
N LYS A 58 -3.32 5.36 -15.46
CA LYS A 58 -3.20 6.49 -16.39
C LYS A 58 -4.41 7.44 -16.37
N PHE A 59 -5.55 7.00 -15.86
CA PHE A 59 -6.73 7.87 -15.72
C PHE A 59 -6.67 8.77 -14.49
N LEU A 60 -5.78 8.46 -13.55
CA LEU A 60 -5.66 9.23 -12.32
C LEU A 60 -4.89 10.53 -12.56
N PRO A 61 -5.29 11.63 -11.93
CA PRO A 61 -4.65 12.93 -12.11
C PRO A 61 -3.27 12.99 -11.45
N ASP A 62 -2.45 13.90 -11.92
CA ASP A 62 -1.21 14.29 -11.24
C ASP A 62 -1.52 14.77 -9.81
N GLY A 63 -0.66 14.43 -8.86
CA GLY A 63 -0.87 14.72 -7.44
C GLY A 63 -1.70 13.67 -6.70
N CYS A 64 -2.11 12.59 -7.39
CA CYS A 64 -2.83 11.48 -6.79
C CYS A 64 -1.87 10.43 -6.20
N PHE A 65 -2.22 9.91 -5.03
CA PHE A 65 -1.62 8.71 -4.46
C PHE A 65 -2.58 7.53 -4.62
N VAL A 66 -2.03 6.39 -4.99
CA VAL A 66 -2.67 5.09 -4.87
C VAL A 66 -2.00 4.36 -3.70
N HIS A 67 -2.76 4.11 -2.64
CA HIS A 67 -2.28 3.42 -1.46
C HIS A 67 -3.06 2.12 -1.29
N LYS A 68 -2.41 1.00 -1.56
CA LYS A 68 -2.95 -0.34 -1.35
C LYS A 68 -2.51 -0.85 0.02
N GLN A 69 -3.45 -1.37 0.77
CA GLN A 69 -3.22 -1.99 2.07
C GLN A 69 -3.74 -3.42 2.04
N ASP A 70 -2.85 -4.37 2.25
CA ASP A 70 -3.19 -5.77 2.44
C ASP A 70 -3.07 -6.08 3.93
N LEU A 71 -4.19 -6.37 4.55
CA LEU A 71 -4.30 -6.69 5.97
C LEU A 71 -4.46 -8.19 6.14
N TYR A 72 -3.57 -8.80 6.89
CA TYR A 72 -3.57 -10.21 7.22
C TYR A 72 -3.72 -10.37 8.74
N LEU A 73 -4.85 -10.96 9.17
CA LEU A 73 -5.17 -11.18 10.59
C LEU A 73 -5.33 -12.66 10.89
N ARG A 74 -4.65 -13.12 11.92
CA ARG A 74 -4.87 -14.46 12.47
C ARG A 74 -6.17 -14.46 13.25
N LYS A 75 -7.10 -15.28 12.81
CA LYS A 75 -8.40 -15.46 13.46
C LYS A 75 -8.70 -16.93 13.70
N ASN A 76 -9.57 -17.19 14.68
CA ASN A 76 -10.15 -18.51 14.86
C ASN A 76 -11.37 -18.63 13.96
N TYR A 77 -11.47 -19.74 13.24
CA TYR A 77 -12.64 -20.05 12.46
C TYR A 77 -13.84 -20.31 13.37
N HIS A 78 -14.91 -19.57 13.13
CA HIS A 78 -16.20 -19.77 13.78
C HIS A 78 -17.26 -19.88 12.70
N ALA A 79 -17.86 -21.06 12.62
CA ALA A 79 -18.86 -21.32 11.63
C ALA A 79 -20.17 -20.58 11.92
N VAL A 80 -20.69 -19.85 10.92
CA VAL A 80 -21.99 -19.18 11.01
C VAL A 80 -23.04 -20.03 10.32
N PRO A 81 -24.03 -20.61 11.03
CA PRO A 81 -25.05 -21.48 10.42
C PRO A 81 -26.01 -20.70 9.55
N LEU A 82 -26.02 -20.97 8.26
CA LEU A 82 -26.97 -20.49 7.27
C LEU A 82 -27.47 -21.68 6.44
N ASN A 83 -28.62 -22.27 6.82
CA ASN A 83 -29.30 -23.36 6.07
C ASN A 83 -28.40 -24.52 5.61
N TRP A 84 -27.64 -25.08 6.54
CA TRP A 84 -26.59 -26.05 6.25
C TRP A 84 -27.09 -27.43 5.86
N SER A 85 -26.45 -28.00 4.86
CA SER A 85 -26.50 -29.42 4.57
C SER A 85 -25.73 -30.24 5.64
N PHE A 86 -25.89 -31.55 5.62
CA PHE A 86 -25.12 -32.46 6.50
C PHE A 86 -23.61 -32.29 6.33
N LEU A 87 -23.15 -32.07 5.08
CA LEU A 87 -21.73 -31.85 4.77
C LEU A 87 -21.24 -30.53 5.36
N ASP A 88 -21.98 -29.45 5.19
CA ASP A 88 -21.63 -28.14 5.75
C ASP A 88 -21.46 -28.18 7.28
N ILE A 89 -22.32 -28.96 7.96
CA ILE A 89 -22.22 -29.15 9.42
C ILE A 89 -20.96 -29.96 9.79
N ALA A 90 -20.61 -30.98 8.98
CA ALA A 90 -19.40 -31.76 9.24
C ALA A 90 -18.14 -30.94 9.04
N ASP A 91 -18.07 -30.15 7.97
CA ASP A 91 -16.96 -29.25 7.65
C ASP A 91 -16.82 -28.15 8.70
N ALA A 92 -17.92 -27.53 9.09
CA ALA A 92 -17.93 -26.53 10.16
C ALA A 92 -17.36 -27.07 11.47
N LYS A 93 -17.78 -28.26 11.89
CA LYS A 93 -17.22 -28.91 13.09
C LYS A 93 -15.74 -29.25 12.93
N HIS A 94 -15.30 -29.59 11.74
CA HIS A 94 -13.91 -29.93 11.47
C HIS A 94 -12.99 -28.70 11.57
N PHE A 95 -13.45 -27.54 11.11
CA PHE A 95 -12.68 -26.31 11.11
C PHE A 95 -12.88 -25.44 12.34
N GLU A 96 -13.92 -25.67 13.15
CA GLU A 96 -14.23 -24.87 14.34
C GLU A 96 -13.02 -24.68 15.26
N GLY A 97 -12.71 -23.43 15.60
CA GLY A 97 -11.60 -23.04 16.46
C GLY A 97 -10.21 -23.13 15.80
N ARG A 98 -10.09 -23.57 14.55
CA ARG A 98 -8.79 -23.57 13.86
C ARG A 98 -8.36 -22.17 13.51
N LEU A 99 -7.06 -21.91 13.62
CA LEU A 99 -6.45 -20.66 13.18
C LEU A 99 -6.43 -20.59 11.64
N TYR A 100 -6.85 -19.46 11.11
CA TYR A 100 -6.69 -19.13 9.69
C TYR A 100 -6.23 -17.68 9.55
N MET A 101 -5.70 -17.33 8.38
CA MET A 101 -5.37 -15.94 8.03
C MET A 101 -6.55 -15.33 7.29
N GLN A 102 -7.13 -14.27 7.86
CA GLN A 102 -8.09 -13.44 7.15
C GLN A 102 -7.33 -12.39 6.35
N HIS A 103 -7.55 -12.33 5.04
CA HIS A 103 -7.03 -11.29 4.18
C HIS A 103 -8.11 -10.26 3.85
N LEU A 104 -7.73 -8.99 3.92
CA LEU A 104 -8.55 -7.86 3.49
C LEU A 104 -7.65 -6.91 2.71
N CYS A 105 -7.96 -6.72 1.43
CA CYS A 105 -7.25 -5.78 0.58
C CYS A 105 -8.09 -4.54 0.35
N ILE A 106 -7.48 -3.36 0.59
CA ILE A 106 -8.11 -2.06 0.37
C ILE A 106 -7.20 -1.18 -0.47
N ILE A 107 -7.78 -0.53 -1.47
CA ILE A 107 -7.12 0.52 -2.24
C ILE A 107 -7.72 1.87 -1.87
N HIS A 108 -6.85 2.79 -1.48
CA HIS A 108 -7.18 4.18 -1.22
C HIS A 108 -6.66 5.05 -2.36
N PHE A 109 -7.55 5.80 -3.00
CA PHE A 109 -7.20 6.84 -3.94
C PHE A 109 -7.19 8.17 -3.20
N VAL A 110 -6.05 8.86 -3.17
CA VAL A 110 -5.89 10.09 -2.38
C VAL A 110 -5.44 11.23 -3.29
N LEU A 111 -6.28 12.25 -3.42
CA LEU A 111 -5.91 13.51 -4.07
C LEU A 111 -5.46 14.51 -3.02
N THR A 112 -4.33 15.15 -3.25
CA THR A 112 -3.75 16.14 -2.33
C THR A 112 -3.97 17.59 -2.81
N GLY A 113 -3.95 18.55 -1.88
CA GLY A 113 -3.85 19.96 -2.26
C GLY A 113 -5.17 20.69 -2.48
N LEU A 114 -6.21 20.40 -1.69
CA LEU A 114 -7.38 21.27 -1.62
C LEU A 114 -7.05 22.54 -0.82
N ASN A 115 -7.06 23.68 -1.50
CA ASN A 115 -6.63 24.96 -0.94
C ASN A 115 -7.56 25.53 0.14
N SER A 116 -8.83 25.15 0.16
CA SER A 116 -9.83 25.74 1.06
C SER A 116 -9.75 25.24 2.51
N LEU A 117 -9.10 24.11 2.75
CA LEU A 117 -9.03 23.48 4.06
C LEU A 117 -7.71 23.75 4.79
N ASP A 118 -6.65 24.03 4.04
CA ASP A 118 -5.28 24.02 4.51
C ASP A 118 -4.98 25.01 5.65
N LYS A 119 -5.60 26.18 5.65
CA LYS A 119 -5.22 27.24 6.60
C LYS A 119 -6.17 27.43 7.79
N ALA A 120 -7.42 27.02 7.67
CA ALA A 120 -8.40 27.27 8.72
C ALA A 120 -8.30 26.29 9.89
N TYR A 121 -7.77 25.07 9.64
CA TYR A 121 -7.72 24.00 10.62
C TYR A 121 -6.47 23.94 11.46
N ILE A 122 -5.34 24.41 10.94
CA ILE A 122 -4.08 24.49 11.70
C ILE A 122 -4.22 25.45 12.88
N SER A 123 -5.10 26.45 12.78
CA SER A 123 -5.29 27.48 13.79
C SER A 123 -6.41 27.22 14.81
N SER A 124 -7.42 26.42 14.47
CA SER A 124 -8.50 26.05 15.39
C SER A 124 -9.27 24.83 14.93
N PRO A 125 -9.27 23.73 15.71
CA PRO A 125 -10.09 22.54 15.42
C PRO A 125 -11.60 22.82 15.51
N LEU A 126 -12.00 23.97 16.06
CA LEU A 126 -13.40 24.40 16.16
C LEU A 126 -13.86 25.26 14.99
N ALA A 127 -12.95 25.68 14.11
CA ALA A 127 -13.29 26.46 12.92
C ALA A 127 -13.62 25.55 11.73
N TYR A 128 -14.67 24.72 11.86
CA TYR A 128 -15.18 23.90 10.76
C TYR A 128 -15.84 24.81 9.70
N LYS A 129 -15.36 24.71 8.46
CA LYS A 129 -16.06 25.29 7.31
C LYS A 129 -16.96 24.19 6.74
N GLU A 130 -18.26 24.34 6.93
CA GLU A 130 -19.27 23.37 6.46
C GLU A 130 -19.30 23.20 4.93
N ASN A 131 -18.69 24.13 4.17
CA ASN A 131 -18.77 24.11 2.72
C ASN A 131 -17.39 24.18 2.08
N LEU A 132 -17.08 23.22 1.22
CA LEU A 132 -15.95 23.29 0.30
C LEU A 132 -16.17 24.43 -0.69
N HIS A 133 -15.08 25.10 -1.10
CA HIS A 133 -15.15 26.09 -2.18
C HIS A 133 -15.56 25.43 -3.50
N LYS A 134 -16.16 26.21 -4.39
CA LYS A 134 -16.63 25.69 -5.69
C LYS A 134 -15.53 25.01 -6.48
N GLU A 135 -14.33 25.58 -6.48
CA GLU A 135 -13.14 25.02 -7.15
C GLU A 135 -12.72 23.65 -6.58
N ASP A 136 -12.87 23.44 -5.26
CA ASP A 136 -12.55 22.16 -4.63
C ASP A 136 -13.63 21.13 -4.88
N LEU A 137 -14.90 21.55 -5.03
CA LEU A 137 -15.99 20.67 -5.45
C LEU A 137 -15.84 20.21 -6.92
N GLU A 138 -15.38 21.09 -7.79
CA GLU A 138 -15.05 20.73 -9.18
C GLU A 138 -13.90 19.71 -9.21
N LYS A 139 -12.81 19.95 -8.46
CA LYS A 139 -11.70 18.98 -8.33
C LYS A 139 -12.18 17.63 -7.77
N LEU A 140 -13.08 17.63 -6.79
CA LEU A 140 -13.65 16.39 -6.25
C LEU A 140 -14.45 15.65 -7.32
N SER A 141 -15.26 16.37 -8.11
CA SER A 141 -16.04 15.77 -9.19
C SER A 141 -15.15 15.13 -10.25
N ASP A 142 -14.14 15.86 -10.71
CA ASP A 142 -13.17 15.37 -11.69
C ASP A 142 -12.40 14.16 -11.17
N PHE A 143 -12.02 14.19 -9.89
CA PHE A 143 -11.34 13.08 -9.23
C PHE A 143 -12.22 11.83 -9.11
N LEU A 144 -13.50 12.01 -8.77
CA LEU A 144 -14.47 10.91 -8.74
C LEU A 144 -14.65 10.28 -10.13
N GLU A 145 -14.71 11.09 -11.18
CA GLU A 145 -14.79 10.59 -12.56
C GLU A 145 -13.53 9.81 -12.95
N ALA A 146 -12.36 10.35 -12.62
CA ALA A 146 -11.08 9.68 -12.87
C ALA A 146 -10.99 8.31 -12.16
N ILE A 147 -11.41 8.25 -10.88
CA ILE A 147 -11.47 6.99 -10.12
C ILE A 147 -12.46 6.01 -10.75
N ASN A 148 -13.64 6.47 -11.16
CA ASN A 148 -14.63 5.61 -11.80
C ASN A 148 -14.08 4.98 -13.10
N ASN A 149 -13.35 5.74 -13.89
CA ASN A 149 -12.70 5.25 -15.09
C ASN A 149 -11.61 4.22 -14.74
N CYS A 150 -10.76 4.52 -13.76
CA CYS A 150 -9.74 3.60 -13.25
C CYS A 150 -10.37 2.29 -12.75
N VAL A 151 -11.37 2.37 -11.87
CA VAL A 151 -12.08 1.21 -11.29
C VAL A 151 -12.79 0.39 -12.36
N SER A 152 -13.32 1.01 -13.42
CA SER A 152 -13.96 0.27 -14.51
C SER A 152 -12.98 -0.62 -15.29
N ILE A 153 -11.72 -0.22 -15.39
CA ILE A 153 -10.66 -1.07 -15.97
C ILE A 153 -10.27 -2.18 -15.01
N ILE A 154 -10.10 -1.87 -13.72
CA ILE A 154 -9.77 -2.88 -12.70
C ILE A 154 -10.84 -3.98 -12.63
N LYS A 155 -12.10 -3.67 -12.82
CA LYS A 155 -13.20 -4.65 -12.91
C LYS A 155 -13.08 -5.65 -14.05
N ASN A 156 -12.27 -5.35 -15.08
CA ASN A 156 -12.01 -6.28 -16.18
C ASN A 156 -10.91 -7.30 -15.87
N LEU A 157 -10.22 -7.16 -14.74
CA LEU A 157 -9.28 -8.16 -14.28
C LEU A 157 -10.03 -9.45 -13.94
N ARG A 158 -9.51 -10.57 -14.44
CA ARG A 158 -10.08 -11.89 -14.21
C ARG A 158 -10.17 -12.19 -12.71
N ASP A 159 -11.30 -12.74 -12.28
CA ASP A 159 -11.56 -13.18 -10.90
C ASP A 159 -11.32 -12.08 -9.84
N THR A 160 -11.46 -10.80 -10.24
CA THR A 160 -11.27 -9.64 -9.38
C THR A 160 -12.59 -8.92 -9.15
N ARG A 161 -12.86 -8.54 -7.91
CA ARG A 161 -14.00 -7.70 -7.53
C ARG A 161 -13.50 -6.45 -6.83
N ILE A 162 -14.06 -5.31 -7.17
CA ILE A 162 -13.76 -4.03 -6.52
C ILE A 162 -15.06 -3.32 -6.18
N ALA A 163 -15.21 -2.94 -4.92
CA ALA A 163 -16.39 -2.28 -4.40
C ALA A 163 -16.00 -1.13 -3.44
N PRO A 164 -16.73 0.01 -3.46
CA PRO A 164 -16.45 1.11 -2.54
C PRO A 164 -16.73 0.70 -1.09
N ILE A 165 -15.86 1.10 -0.16
CA ILE A 165 -16.10 0.97 1.28
C ILE A 165 -16.75 2.25 1.76
N LYS A 166 -17.86 2.12 2.52
CA LYS A 166 -18.71 3.26 2.90
C LYS A 166 -19.19 3.15 4.35
N GLY A 167 -19.72 4.25 4.85
CA GLY A 167 -20.47 4.29 6.09
C GLY A 167 -19.72 3.68 7.28
N GLU A 168 -20.36 2.76 7.98
CA GLU A 168 -19.80 2.11 9.16
C GLU A 168 -18.61 1.19 8.84
N ASP A 169 -18.57 0.55 7.68
CA ASP A 169 -17.46 -0.33 7.31
C ASP A 169 -16.17 0.48 7.16
N LEU A 170 -16.25 1.69 6.59
CA LEU A 170 -15.10 2.59 6.47
C LEU A 170 -14.66 3.11 7.84
N LYS A 171 -15.60 3.49 8.70
CA LYS A 171 -15.30 3.93 10.08
C LYS A 171 -14.66 2.81 10.87
N ASN A 172 -15.18 1.59 10.78
CA ASN A 172 -14.66 0.41 11.45
C ASN A 172 -13.25 0.07 10.97
N TYR A 173 -12.99 0.21 9.67
CA TYR A 173 -11.65 0.01 9.13
C TYR A 173 -10.65 1.05 9.66
N ILE A 174 -10.99 2.34 9.63
CA ILE A 174 -10.14 3.42 10.14
C ILE A 174 -9.87 3.24 11.63
N SER A 175 -10.91 2.94 12.41
CA SER A 175 -10.79 2.66 13.84
C SER A 175 -9.95 1.42 14.10
N GLY A 176 -10.16 0.36 13.33
CA GLY A 176 -9.37 -0.87 13.38
C GLY A 176 -7.90 -0.61 13.10
N TYR A 177 -7.59 0.13 12.04
CA TYR A 177 -6.21 0.50 11.72
C TYR A 177 -5.54 1.28 12.88
N SER A 178 -6.24 2.26 13.43
CA SER A 178 -5.72 3.08 14.54
C SER A 178 -5.42 2.26 15.80
N ASN A 179 -6.11 1.13 16.00
CA ASN A 179 -5.92 0.22 17.13
C ASN A 179 -5.16 -1.06 16.75
N LEU A 180 -4.53 -1.11 15.57
CA LEU A 180 -3.90 -2.32 15.01
C LEU A 180 -4.83 -3.55 15.10
N PHE A 181 -6.11 -3.33 14.76
CA PHE A 181 -7.16 -4.36 14.72
C PHE A 181 -7.28 -5.21 15.99
N SER A 182 -6.95 -4.61 17.15
CA SER A 182 -7.19 -5.25 18.44
C SER A 182 -8.70 -5.44 18.69
N ASP A 183 -9.04 -6.47 19.48
CA ASP A 183 -10.44 -6.76 19.84
C ASP A 183 -11.04 -5.72 20.82
N THR A 184 -10.27 -4.70 21.21
CA THR A 184 -10.73 -3.65 22.11
C THR A 184 -11.31 -2.48 21.31
N ASN A 185 -12.58 -2.17 21.51
CA ASN A 185 -13.24 -0.96 21.01
C ASN A 185 -12.81 0.32 21.77
N ALA A 186 -11.84 0.23 22.66
CA ALA A 186 -11.35 1.37 23.41
C ALA A 186 -10.26 2.10 22.62
N ILE A 187 -10.30 3.44 22.64
CA ILE A 187 -9.19 4.25 22.18
C ILE A 187 -7.98 3.94 23.06
N THR A 188 -6.90 3.49 22.46
CA THR A 188 -5.66 3.13 23.14
C THR A 188 -4.59 4.18 22.91
N ASP A 189 -3.75 4.38 23.93
CA ASP A 189 -2.59 5.27 23.79
C ASP A 189 -1.59 4.68 22.80
N ILE A 190 -1.05 5.56 21.95
CA ILE A 190 0.03 5.23 21.03
C ILE A 190 1.33 5.81 21.55
N HIS A 191 2.32 4.96 21.72
CA HIS A 191 3.67 5.33 22.10
C HIS A 191 4.65 4.88 21.00
N VAL A 192 5.57 5.77 20.64
CA VAL A 192 6.55 5.53 19.57
C VAL A 192 7.95 5.75 20.12
N ASP A 193 8.73 4.68 20.15
CA ASP A 193 10.16 4.72 20.43
C ASP A 193 10.92 3.91 19.35
N ASN A 194 11.69 2.90 19.70
CA ASN A 194 12.26 1.96 18.73
C ASN A 194 11.23 1.03 18.10
N GLU A 195 10.09 0.89 18.77
CA GLU A 195 8.94 0.11 18.34
C GLU A 195 7.67 0.97 18.47
N LEU A 196 6.63 0.61 17.75
CA LEU A 196 5.32 1.23 17.91
C LEU A 196 4.52 0.42 18.92
N HIS A 197 3.97 1.09 19.91
CA HIS A 197 3.09 0.51 20.91
C HIS A 197 1.69 1.10 20.78
N VAL A 198 0.70 0.26 20.57
CA VAL A 198 -0.72 0.63 20.55
C VAL A 198 -1.41 -0.18 21.65
N GLY A 199 -1.57 0.43 22.81
CA GLY A 199 -2.00 -0.28 24.02
C GLY A 199 -1.03 -1.40 24.38
N LYS A 200 -1.48 -2.67 24.29
CA LYS A 200 -0.63 -3.84 24.54
C LYS A 200 0.07 -4.38 23.31
N ILE A 201 -0.39 -3.98 22.13
CA ILE A 201 0.16 -4.45 20.87
C ILE A 201 1.45 -3.71 20.59
N LYS A 202 2.46 -4.45 20.16
CA LYS A 202 3.71 -3.93 19.62
C LYS A 202 3.75 -4.12 18.11
N ALA A 203 4.34 -3.17 17.40
CA ALA A 203 4.50 -3.26 15.96
C ALA A 203 5.89 -2.84 15.51
N ARG A 204 6.38 -3.51 14.46
CA ARG A 204 7.67 -3.24 13.80
C ARG A 204 7.45 -3.08 12.31
N TYR A 205 8.16 -2.14 11.71
CA TYR A 205 8.07 -1.83 10.30
C TYR A 205 9.35 -2.23 9.55
N PHE A 206 9.17 -2.73 8.34
CA PHE A 206 10.23 -3.01 7.36
C PHE A 206 9.90 -2.24 6.10
N CYS A 207 10.76 -1.31 5.70
CA CYS A 207 10.48 -0.40 4.60
C CYS A 207 11.48 -0.59 3.47
N ILE A 208 11.00 -0.56 2.23
CA ILE A 208 11.78 -0.34 1.02
C ILE A 208 11.52 1.11 0.62
N CYS A 209 12.51 1.98 0.87
CA CYS A 209 12.36 3.43 0.77
C CYS A 209 13.56 4.13 0.10
N ASP A 210 14.46 3.35 -0.50
CA ASP A 210 15.61 3.86 -1.24
C ASP A 210 15.87 2.98 -2.47
N GLU A 211 16.28 3.57 -3.59
CA GLU A 211 16.55 2.85 -4.85
C GLU A 211 17.65 1.77 -4.71
N THR A 212 18.58 1.94 -3.79
CA THR A 212 19.65 0.97 -3.52
C THR A 212 19.16 -0.27 -2.77
N MET A 213 17.90 -0.27 -2.31
CA MET A 213 17.26 -1.40 -1.63
C MET A 213 16.63 -2.39 -2.60
N PHE A 214 16.47 -2.00 -3.86
CA PHE A 214 15.98 -2.90 -4.91
C PHE A 214 17.08 -3.86 -5.39
N PRO A 215 16.71 -5.09 -5.81
CA PRO A 215 17.62 -5.96 -6.55
C PRO A 215 17.97 -5.35 -7.92
N ASP A 216 19.08 -5.80 -8.51
CA ASP A 216 19.53 -5.31 -9.83
C ASP A 216 18.54 -5.66 -10.95
N ASN A 217 17.76 -6.73 -10.79
CA ASN A 217 16.71 -7.13 -11.72
C ASN A 217 15.41 -7.42 -10.97
N ILE A 218 14.31 -6.85 -11.44
CA ILE A 218 12.97 -7.05 -10.88
C ILE A 218 12.10 -7.67 -11.95
N ASN A 219 11.44 -8.79 -11.61
CA ASN A 219 10.40 -9.41 -12.41
C ASN A 219 9.07 -9.34 -11.67
N SER A 220 7.97 -9.28 -12.41
CA SER A 220 6.61 -9.27 -11.84
C SER A 220 6.24 -10.58 -11.14
N TYR A 221 6.96 -11.65 -11.39
CA TYR A 221 6.70 -12.98 -10.84
C TYR A 221 7.99 -13.70 -10.43
N VAL A 222 7.83 -14.64 -9.52
CA VAL A 222 8.89 -15.55 -9.05
C VAL A 222 8.43 -17.00 -9.28
N LYS A 223 9.37 -17.85 -9.68
CA LYS A 223 9.08 -19.29 -9.81
C LYS A 223 9.01 -19.94 -8.43
N ASP A 224 7.92 -20.65 -8.15
CA ASP A 224 7.80 -21.42 -6.92
C ASP A 224 8.78 -22.60 -6.94
N SER A 225 9.81 -22.52 -6.11
CA SER A 225 10.86 -23.53 -5.97
C SER A 225 10.50 -24.65 -4.99
N SER A 226 9.39 -24.54 -4.27
CA SER A 226 8.97 -25.50 -3.25
C SER A 226 8.41 -26.79 -3.83
N LEU A 227 8.02 -26.77 -5.11
CA LEU A 227 7.43 -27.92 -5.79
C LEU A 227 8.50 -28.79 -6.45
N PRO A 228 8.60 -30.09 -6.08
CA PRO A 228 9.62 -30.99 -6.59
C PRO A 228 9.38 -31.51 -8.01
N MET A 229 8.28 -31.12 -8.66
CA MET A 229 7.96 -31.56 -10.01
C MET A 229 8.73 -30.77 -11.05
N ALA A 230 9.66 -31.41 -11.74
CA ALA A 230 10.50 -30.81 -12.77
C ALA A 230 9.74 -30.15 -13.94
N ASN A 231 8.45 -30.46 -14.10
CA ASN A 231 7.60 -29.96 -15.18
C ASN A 231 6.46 -29.05 -14.72
N ALA A 232 6.32 -28.78 -13.42
CA ALA A 232 5.33 -27.82 -12.93
C ALA A 232 5.97 -26.43 -12.88
N GLU A 233 5.58 -25.58 -13.80
CA GLU A 233 5.94 -24.16 -13.77
C GLU A 233 4.83 -23.41 -13.06
N LEU A 234 4.89 -23.36 -11.73
CA LEU A 234 4.07 -22.45 -10.93
C LEU A 234 4.85 -21.19 -10.62
N TYR A 235 4.18 -20.08 -10.78
CA TYR A 235 4.70 -18.75 -10.53
C TYR A 235 3.78 -18.04 -9.56
N HIS A 236 4.33 -17.15 -8.77
CA HIS A 236 3.58 -16.22 -7.92
C HIS A 236 4.11 -14.79 -8.10
N PRO A 237 3.30 -13.77 -7.81
CA PRO A 237 3.77 -12.39 -7.84
C PRO A 237 4.96 -12.16 -6.93
N LEU A 238 5.81 -11.19 -7.29
CA LEU A 238 6.95 -10.81 -6.47
C LEU A 238 6.47 -10.35 -5.08
N LEU A 239 7.17 -10.80 -4.03
CA LEU A 239 6.85 -10.51 -2.63
C LEU A 239 5.53 -11.09 -2.10
N GLU A 240 4.83 -11.96 -2.86
CA GLU A 240 3.60 -12.62 -2.38
C GLU A 240 3.84 -13.44 -1.09
N GLU A 241 5.07 -13.90 -0.87
CA GLU A 241 5.48 -14.57 0.37
C GLU A 241 5.34 -13.67 1.61
N LEU A 242 5.38 -12.34 1.46
CA LEU A 242 5.12 -11.38 2.55
C LEU A 242 3.63 -11.17 2.81
N GLY A 243 2.77 -11.67 1.94
CA GLY A 243 1.32 -11.68 2.12
C GLY A 243 0.88 -13.02 2.70
N MET A 244 0.49 -13.90 1.81
CA MET A 244 -0.19 -15.14 2.11
C MET A 244 0.61 -16.13 2.99
N TYR A 245 1.92 -16.22 2.77
CA TYR A 245 2.76 -17.20 3.47
C TYR A 245 3.32 -16.74 4.81
N LEU A 246 3.09 -15.47 5.18
CA LEU A 246 3.53 -14.95 6.47
C LEU A 246 2.46 -15.22 7.56
N PRO A 247 2.60 -16.24 8.44
CA PRO A 247 1.54 -16.70 9.32
C PRO A 247 1.40 -15.85 10.60
N TYR A 248 1.56 -14.54 10.49
CA TYR A 248 1.51 -13.58 11.61
C TYR A 248 0.60 -12.42 11.25
N ASN A 249 0.10 -11.69 12.26
CA ASN A 249 -0.64 -10.45 12.00
C ASN A 249 0.29 -9.44 11.34
N HIS A 250 -0.11 -8.95 10.18
CA HIS A 250 0.68 -7.94 9.47
C HIS A 250 -0.17 -7.13 8.50
N ILE A 251 0.37 -5.96 8.13
CA ILE A 251 -0.17 -5.09 7.10
C ILE A 251 0.94 -4.83 6.09
N VAL A 252 0.65 -5.04 4.81
CA VAL A 252 1.53 -4.62 3.72
C VAL A 252 0.98 -3.33 3.14
N ASN A 253 1.78 -2.27 3.15
CA ASN A 253 1.45 -0.99 2.57
C ASN A 253 2.25 -0.78 1.30
N GLN A 254 1.56 -0.46 0.22
CA GLN A 254 2.12 -0.21 -1.10
C GLN A 254 1.58 1.12 -1.60
N ILE A 255 2.49 2.06 -1.85
CA ILE A 255 2.14 3.42 -2.17
C ILE A 255 2.73 3.76 -3.53
N ILE A 256 1.91 4.29 -4.42
CA ILE A 256 2.32 4.86 -5.71
C ILE A 256 1.85 6.30 -5.75
N TYR A 257 2.77 7.23 -5.98
CA TYR A 257 2.49 8.65 -6.11
C TYR A 257 2.71 9.11 -7.53
N LEU A 258 1.65 9.60 -8.15
CA LEU A 258 1.63 10.18 -9.47
C LEU A 258 1.99 11.67 -9.38
N GLU A 259 3.28 12.00 -9.22
CA GLU A 259 3.74 13.37 -9.00
C GLU A 259 3.68 14.24 -10.27
N GLY A 260 3.46 13.64 -11.43
CA GLY A 260 3.48 14.26 -12.75
C GLY A 260 4.73 13.88 -13.54
N ASN A 261 4.50 13.22 -14.68
CA ASN A 261 5.55 12.61 -15.48
C ASN A 261 6.57 13.65 -16.00
N GLU A 262 6.10 14.80 -16.50
CA GLU A 262 6.97 15.88 -17.00
C GLU A 262 7.87 16.45 -15.91
N LYS A 263 7.34 16.64 -14.71
CA LYS A 263 8.09 17.13 -13.55
C LYS A 263 9.21 16.18 -13.16
N LEU A 264 8.92 14.88 -13.15
CA LEU A 264 9.90 13.86 -12.80
C LEU A 264 10.96 13.68 -13.88
N ARG A 265 10.57 13.72 -15.16
CA ARG A 265 11.52 13.74 -16.29
C ARG A 265 12.46 14.94 -16.22
N ALA A 266 11.94 16.13 -15.93
CA ALA A 266 12.78 17.32 -15.76
C ALA A 266 13.73 17.20 -14.55
N GLN A 267 13.33 16.50 -13.50
CA GLN A 267 14.20 16.23 -12.35
C GLN A 267 15.32 15.26 -12.73
N ILE A 268 15.04 14.18 -13.46
CA ILE A 268 16.05 13.24 -13.95
C ILE A 268 17.06 13.95 -14.85
N ALA A 269 16.59 14.72 -15.83
CA ALA A 269 17.46 15.48 -16.74
C ALA A 269 18.41 16.41 -15.96
N ARG A 270 17.91 17.15 -14.95
CA ARG A 270 18.78 17.98 -14.09
C ARG A 270 19.81 17.17 -13.32
N ASN A 271 19.42 16.00 -12.79
CA ASN A 271 20.35 15.13 -12.06
C ASN A 271 21.42 14.59 -12.98
N ILE A 272 21.07 14.21 -14.22
CA ILE A 272 22.02 13.78 -15.26
C ILE A 272 23.02 14.89 -15.55
N ASP A 273 22.57 16.12 -15.74
CA ASP A 273 23.45 17.27 -15.97
C ASP A 273 24.41 17.49 -14.80
N ILE A 274 23.92 17.41 -13.55
CA ILE A 274 24.73 17.59 -12.35
C ILE A 274 25.77 16.47 -12.21
N TYR A 275 25.33 15.21 -12.34
CA TYR A 275 26.25 14.07 -12.18
C TYR A 275 27.20 13.94 -13.38
N GLY A 276 26.75 14.24 -14.60
CA GLY A 276 27.59 14.28 -15.80
C GLY A 276 28.74 15.28 -15.66
N SER A 277 28.43 16.50 -15.19
CA SER A 277 29.44 17.54 -14.97
C SER A 277 30.46 17.17 -13.88
N ASN A 278 30.07 16.29 -12.93
CA ASN A 278 30.92 15.87 -11.81
C ASN A 278 31.42 14.42 -11.94
N SER A 279 31.16 13.75 -13.06
CA SER A 279 31.48 12.31 -13.26
C SER A 279 32.97 11.99 -13.19
N SER A 280 33.84 12.98 -13.46
CA SER A 280 35.29 12.85 -13.33
C SER A 280 35.81 12.87 -11.88
N MET A 281 35.00 13.35 -10.93
CA MET A 281 35.41 13.55 -9.53
C MET A 281 35.39 12.29 -8.69
N SER A 282 34.49 11.33 -8.98
CA SER A 282 34.30 10.13 -8.18
C SER A 282 33.71 8.98 -8.99
N LYS A 283 34.19 7.76 -8.76
CA LYS A 283 33.58 6.53 -9.34
C LYS A 283 32.10 6.37 -8.95
N SER A 284 31.73 6.76 -7.75
CA SER A 284 30.35 6.71 -7.26
C SER A 284 29.43 7.61 -8.10
N ILE A 285 29.87 8.85 -8.37
CA ILE A 285 29.11 9.81 -9.19
C ILE A 285 28.98 9.30 -10.63
N LYS A 286 30.06 8.70 -11.17
CA LYS A 286 30.04 8.12 -12.51
C LYS A 286 29.02 6.97 -12.61
N VAL A 287 28.98 6.07 -11.63
CA VAL A 287 27.99 4.97 -11.60
C VAL A 287 26.57 5.48 -11.48
N GLN A 288 26.33 6.53 -10.70
CA GLN A 288 25.00 7.15 -10.60
C GLN A 288 24.59 7.83 -11.91
N PHE A 289 25.51 8.50 -12.57
CA PHE A 289 25.30 9.08 -13.90
C PHE A 289 24.89 8.00 -14.91
N GLU A 290 25.67 6.91 -15.02
CA GLU A 290 25.39 5.81 -15.95
C GLU A 290 24.04 5.14 -15.68
N LYS A 291 23.64 4.99 -14.42
CA LYS A 291 22.33 4.44 -14.05
C LYS A 291 21.17 5.37 -14.45
N LEU A 292 21.31 6.67 -14.22
CA LEU A 292 20.27 7.65 -14.57
C LEU A 292 20.16 7.84 -16.08
N ASP A 293 21.28 7.83 -16.80
CA ASP A 293 21.33 7.94 -18.26
C ASP A 293 20.61 6.75 -18.90
N LYS A 294 20.90 5.53 -18.42
CA LYS A 294 20.21 4.32 -18.85
C LYS A 294 18.71 4.36 -18.55
N LEU A 295 18.33 4.81 -17.34
CA LEU A 295 16.91 4.98 -16.99
C LEU A 295 16.22 5.98 -17.92
N GLN A 296 16.91 7.07 -18.29
CA GLN A 296 16.35 8.05 -19.23
C GLN A 296 16.16 7.47 -20.64
N GLU A 297 17.09 6.64 -21.11
CA GLU A 297 16.96 5.93 -22.38
C GLU A 297 15.75 5.00 -22.36
N GLU A 298 15.59 4.17 -21.33
CA GLU A 298 14.44 3.26 -21.15
C GLU A 298 13.10 4.02 -21.11
N ILE A 299 13.04 5.16 -20.40
CA ILE A 299 11.83 6.00 -20.32
C ILE A 299 11.45 6.57 -21.69
N ILE A 300 12.45 6.94 -22.50
CA ILE A 300 12.20 7.50 -23.84
C ILE A 300 11.77 6.41 -24.81
N GLU A 301 12.45 5.26 -24.83
CA GLU A 301 12.18 4.17 -25.75
C GLU A 301 10.81 3.51 -25.48
N GLU A 302 10.48 3.26 -24.22
CA GLU A 302 9.24 2.57 -23.84
C GLU A 302 8.08 3.51 -23.50
N ASN A 303 8.32 4.82 -23.52
CA ASN A 303 7.35 5.86 -23.10
C ASN A 303 6.73 5.57 -21.73
N GLU A 304 7.57 5.15 -20.76
CA GLU A 304 7.12 4.75 -19.45
C GLU A 304 6.69 5.94 -18.57
N THR A 305 5.71 5.68 -17.71
CA THR A 305 5.24 6.64 -16.73
C THR A 305 6.12 6.58 -15.48
N LEU A 306 6.68 7.72 -15.10
CA LEU A 306 7.44 7.86 -13.87
C LEU A 306 6.50 8.07 -12.68
N VAL A 307 6.85 7.44 -11.58
CA VAL A 307 6.12 7.52 -10.31
C VAL A 307 7.10 7.55 -9.14
N ARG A 308 6.58 7.86 -7.96
CA ARG A 308 7.28 7.55 -6.72
C ARG A 308 6.57 6.42 -6.01
N THR A 309 7.32 5.52 -5.39
CA THR A 309 6.76 4.38 -4.68
C THR A 309 7.35 4.22 -3.30
N HIS A 310 6.57 3.63 -2.40
CA HIS A 310 7.02 3.15 -1.10
C HIS A 310 6.39 1.80 -0.83
N PHE A 311 7.14 0.91 -0.20
CA PHE A 311 6.67 -0.38 0.26
C PHE A 311 7.05 -0.58 1.71
N SER A 312 6.10 -0.99 2.53
CA SER A 312 6.39 -1.35 3.91
C SER A 312 5.53 -2.50 4.41
N VAL A 313 6.12 -3.32 5.28
CA VAL A 313 5.43 -4.37 6.03
C VAL A 313 5.43 -3.98 7.49
N CYS A 314 4.25 -3.94 8.09
CA CYS A 314 4.04 -3.74 9.53
C CYS A 314 3.63 -5.08 10.15
N ILE A 315 4.48 -5.68 10.95
CA ILE A 315 4.13 -6.86 11.75
C ILE A 315 3.73 -6.42 13.14
N PHE A 316 2.71 -7.06 13.74
CA PHE A 316 2.22 -6.67 15.05
C PHE A 316 1.65 -7.85 15.85
N ASP A 317 1.90 -7.85 17.17
CA ASP A 317 1.37 -8.85 18.11
C ASP A 317 1.50 -8.33 19.56
N GLU A 318 0.77 -8.91 20.49
CA GLU A 318 0.98 -8.65 21.92
C GLU A 318 2.21 -9.40 22.48
N SER A 319 2.60 -10.51 21.84
CA SER A 319 3.70 -11.38 22.26
C SER A 319 5.00 -11.02 21.55
N GLU A 320 6.00 -10.60 22.32
CA GLU A 320 7.37 -10.34 21.84
C GLU A 320 7.97 -11.55 21.09
N ALA A 321 7.76 -12.75 21.63
CA ALA A 321 8.29 -13.98 21.02
C ALA A 321 7.64 -14.30 19.66
N VAL A 322 6.41 -13.86 19.42
CA VAL A 322 5.74 -13.97 18.11
C VAL A 322 6.30 -12.92 17.17
N LEU A 323 6.46 -11.69 17.62
CA LEU A 323 7.07 -10.60 16.86
C LEU A 323 8.49 -10.94 16.38
N ASP A 324 9.32 -11.52 17.25
CA ASP A 324 10.70 -11.92 16.88
C ASP A 324 10.71 -12.98 15.77
N LYS A 325 9.77 -13.93 15.81
CA LYS A 325 9.62 -14.93 14.75
C LYS A 325 9.12 -14.29 13.45
N ALA A 326 8.13 -13.41 13.54
CA ALA A 326 7.61 -12.69 12.39
C ALA A 326 8.70 -11.83 11.74
N GLU A 327 9.46 -11.09 12.53
CA GLU A 327 10.60 -10.29 12.09
C GLU A 327 11.61 -11.15 11.31
N LYS A 328 11.97 -12.33 11.88
CA LYS A 328 12.89 -13.25 11.23
C LYS A 328 12.37 -13.69 9.86
N SER A 329 11.08 -14.07 9.77
CA SER A 329 10.47 -14.50 8.52
C SER A 329 10.45 -13.37 7.49
N VAL A 330 10.08 -12.15 7.86
CA VAL A 330 10.10 -10.99 6.93
C VAL A 330 11.52 -10.72 6.42
N LYS A 331 12.51 -10.75 7.31
CA LYS A 331 13.93 -10.56 6.92
C LYS A 331 14.41 -11.65 5.97
N GLU A 332 14.05 -12.90 6.23
CA GLU A 332 14.40 -14.03 5.36
C GLU A 332 13.79 -13.87 3.96
N THR A 333 12.49 -13.55 3.87
CA THR A 333 11.82 -13.34 2.58
C THR A 333 12.43 -12.18 1.80
N LEU A 334 12.66 -11.03 2.43
CA LEU A 334 13.28 -9.88 1.76
C LEU A 334 14.69 -10.22 1.27
N ASN A 335 15.50 -10.92 2.08
CA ASN A 335 16.86 -11.31 1.70
C ASN A 335 16.88 -12.34 0.56
N ILE A 336 15.96 -13.34 0.55
CA ILE A 336 15.84 -14.33 -0.54
C ILE A 336 15.56 -13.62 -1.86
N ASN A 337 14.66 -12.63 -1.84
CA ASN A 337 14.31 -11.82 -3.00
C ASN A 337 15.31 -10.68 -3.27
N GLN A 338 16.47 -10.66 -2.57
CA GLN A 338 17.57 -9.71 -2.72
C GLN A 338 17.18 -8.24 -2.44
N PHE A 339 16.09 -8.00 -1.72
CA PHE A 339 15.75 -6.67 -1.24
C PHE A 339 16.52 -6.32 0.01
N ARG A 340 17.02 -5.09 0.07
CA ARG A 340 17.45 -4.48 1.32
C ARG A 340 16.28 -3.75 1.94
N TYR A 341 16.32 -3.54 3.25
CA TYR A 341 15.23 -2.90 3.98
C TYR A 341 15.76 -1.96 5.05
N TYR A 342 14.93 -1.00 5.39
CA TYR A 342 15.13 -0.07 6.50
C TYR A 342 14.13 -0.39 7.62
N ILE A 343 14.61 -0.43 8.86
CA ILE A 343 13.77 -0.56 10.05
C ILE A 343 13.71 0.83 10.70
N PRO A 344 12.58 1.54 10.60
CA PRO A 344 12.43 2.86 11.19
C PRO A 344 12.31 2.77 12.71
N GLY A 345 12.80 3.80 13.40
CA GLY A 345 12.60 4.01 14.82
C GLY A 345 12.23 5.46 15.12
N TYR A 346 11.73 5.72 16.32
CA TYR A 346 11.41 7.06 16.82
C TYR A 346 10.51 7.87 15.86
N ASP A 347 10.84 9.11 15.61
CA ASP A 347 10.06 10.02 14.75
C ASP A 347 9.80 9.46 13.35
N ASN A 348 10.74 8.72 12.77
CA ASN A 348 10.58 8.13 11.45
C ASN A 348 9.53 7.01 11.47
N LEU A 349 9.53 6.18 12.51
CA LEU A 349 8.53 5.14 12.70
C LEU A 349 7.14 5.76 12.84
N GLY A 350 6.98 6.78 13.68
CA GLY A 350 5.72 7.49 13.83
C GLY A 350 5.22 8.10 12.52
N ARG A 351 6.10 8.77 11.77
CA ARG A 351 5.73 9.37 10.47
C ARG A 351 5.27 8.32 9.47
N ILE A 352 5.96 7.18 9.36
CA ILE A 352 5.58 6.11 8.45
C ILE A 352 4.23 5.52 8.88
N HIS A 353 4.06 5.18 10.15
CA HIS A 353 2.81 4.59 10.65
C HIS A 353 1.61 5.48 10.36
N PHE A 354 1.69 6.76 10.75
CA PHE A 354 0.57 7.70 10.57
C PHE A 354 0.33 8.08 9.11
N SER A 355 1.36 8.04 8.27
CA SER A 355 1.18 8.23 6.82
C SER A 355 0.39 7.08 6.17
N CYS A 356 0.41 5.90 6.77
CA CYS A 356 -0.35 4.75 6.27
C CYS A 356 -1.81 4.73 6.79
N VAL A 357 -2.23 5.67 7.64
CA VAL A 357 -3.66 5.85 7.94
C VAL A 357 -4.39 6.33 6.68
N PRO A 358 -5.57 5.79 6.35
CA PRO A 358 -6.32 6.18 5.16
C PRO A 358 -6.45 7.70 4.99
N GLY A 359 -6.04 8.21 3.84
CA GLY A 359 -6.08 9.65 3.51
C GLY A 359 -4.90 10.48 4.01
N GLN A 360 -4.03 9.96 4.89
CA GLN A 360 -2.92 10.73 5.48
C GLN A 360 -1.59 10.58 4.74
N ILE A 361 -1.58 9.95 3.59
CA ILE A 361 -0.38 9.60 2.83
C ILE A 361 0.52 10.78 2.50
N SER A 362 -0.02 12.00 2.39
CA SER A 362 0.76 13.23 2.19
C SER A 362 1.72 13.57 3.34
N CYS A 363 1.54 12.92 4.51
CA CYS A 363 2.46 13.02 5.65
C CYS A 363 3.73 12.19 5.44
N MET A 364 3.77 11.29 4.44
CA MET A 364 4.94 10.47 4.12
C MET A 364 6.12 11.38 3.73
N PRO A 365 7.27 11.24 4.40
CA PRO A 365 8.46 11.98 4.02
C PRO A 365 8.85 11.66 2.57
N LYS A 366 9.14 12.70 1.78
CA LYS A 366 9.47 12.54 0.35
C LYS A 366 10.72 11.70 0.12
N GLU A 367 11.65 11.72 1.05
CA GLU A 367 12.87 10.92 1.05
C GLU A 367 12.61 9.41 1.13
N TYR A 368 11.41 8.99 1.56
CA TYR A 368 10.99 7.58 1.59
C TYR A 368 10.19 7.15 0.37
N LEU A 369 10.01 8.05 -0.60
CA LEU A 369 9.34 7.79 -1.87
C LEU A 369 10.38 7.62 -2.98
N ILE A 370 10.59 6.39 -3.41
CA ILE A 370 11.58 6.01 -4.43
C ILE A 370 11.08 6.44 -5.81
N LEU A 371 11.91 7.13 -6.57
CA LEU A 371 11.64 7.44 -7.96
C LEU A 371 11.87 6.19 -8.83
N THR A 372 10.86 5.78 -9.58
CA THR A 372 10.90 4.59 -10.44
C THR A 372 9.89 4.69 -11.57
N THR A 373 9.79 3.67 -12.42
CA THR A 373 8.73 3.55 -13.42
C THR A 373 7.50 2.86 -12.85
N LEU A 374 6.33 3.14 -13.40
CA LEU A 374 5.08 2.54 -12.96
C LEU A 374 5.07 1.00 -13.05
N PRO A 375 5.61 0.34 -14.09
CA PRO A 375 5.73 -1.11 -14.12
C PRO A 375 6.53 -1.69 -12.94
N ILE A 376 7.66 -1.08 -12.59
CA ILE A 376 8.48 -1.52 -11.45
C ILE A 376 7.71 -1.35 -10.14
N ALA A 377 7.02 -0.21 -9.95
CA ALA A 377 6.19 0.00 -8.79
C ALA A 377 5.07 -1.05 -8.66
N LEU A 378 4.48 -1.47 -9.79
CA LEU A 378 3.46 -2.50 -9.85
C LEU A 378 3.98 -3.91 -9.56
N CYS A 379 5.27 -4.20 -9.80
CA CYS A 379 5.87 -5.47 -9.39
C CYS A 379 5.86 -5.67 -7.87
N LEU A 380 5.82 -4.59 -7.09
CA LEU A 380 5.69 -4.64 -5.64
C LEU A 380 4.24 -4.81 -5.18
N PHE A 381 3.25 -4.61 -6.06
CA PHE A 381 1.84 -4.81 -5.71
C PHE A 381 1.56 -6.29 -5.54
N LEU A 382 1.13 -6.67 -4.35
CA LEU A 382 0.58 -8.00 -4.13
C LEU A 382 -0.70 -8.13 -4.95
N GLN A 383 -0.88 -9.28 -5.62
CA GLN A 383 -1.94 -9.43 -6.61
C GLN A 383 -2.81 -10.67 -6.40
N CYS A 384 -2.69 -11.28 -5.24
CA CYS A 384 -3.42 -12.49 -4.91
C CYS A 384 -4.04 -12.41 -3.53
N SER A 385 -5.17 -13.07 -3.36
CA SER A 385 -5.79 -13.30 -2.06
C SER A 385 -5.58 -14.74 -1.60
N GLU A 386 -5.77 -14.95 -0.31
CA GLU A 386 -5.81 -16.26 0.27
C GLU A 386 -7.10 -17.02 -0.07
N TYR A 387 -7.01 -18.36 -0.08
CA TYR A 387 -8.15 -19.23 -0.23
C TYR A 387 -9.21 -18.94 0.84
N ARG A 388 -10.39 -18.51 0.42
CA ARG A 388 -11.57 -18.46 1.28
C ARG A 388 -12.26 -19.81 1.20
N ASN A 389 -12.06 -20.65 2.22
CA ASN A 389 -12.92 -21.82 2.46
C ASN A 389 -14.31 -21.39 2.90
#